data_d5aea67033cb83d920fcf84d604a73a9
#
_entry.id   d5aea67033cb83d920fcf84d604a73a9
#
_cell.length_a   1.000
_cell.length_b   1.000
_cell.length_c   1.000
_cell.angle_alpha   90.00
_cell.angle_beta   90.00
_cell.angle_gamma   90.00
#
_symmetry.space_group_name_H-M   'P 1'
#
loop_
_entity.id
_entity.type
_entity.pdbx_description
1 polymer ?
#
loop_
_entity_poly.entity_id
_entity_poly.type
_entity_poly.pdbx_seq_one_letter_code
_entity_poly.pdbx_strand_id
1 'polypeptide(L)'
;MIISLDPPSNLEVTIENDTTTSKQVNVTVIAEDAVNFDVYSGQTGDNTPVTANIGETAVLQYENAGLYDITIEVKGTAIQTTFFIEEDFEVTEILAPTVAAPTPPARQPGDVVSIFSDTYNNITLDEFPTSWSGASFQATTIGSDNVMRLTNFDFLGIVTNYGSGVDLSQMQTMHIDYWVPEGVTQDLEVKIVNTVDGGEDIASLGSTVAGSWQSIEIDMEEFEDGTLTN
;
A
#
# COMPACT_ATOMS: atom_id res chain seq x y z
N MET A 1 56.21 13.99 -16.00
CA MET A 1 55.40 12.80 -15.82
C MET A 1 53.98 13.22 -16.10
N ILE A 2 53.38 12.78 -17.19
CA ILE A 2 52.01 13.06 -17.53
C ILE A 2 51.21 11.90 -16.88
N ILE A 3 50.41 12.21 -15.87
CA ILE A 3 49.46 11.22 -15.33
C ILE A 3 48.21 11.34 -16.20
N SER A 4 47.94 10.37 -17.02
CA SER A 4 46.67 10.23 -17.70
C SER A 4 45.66 9.71 -16.66
N LEU A 5 44.59 10.46 -16.44
CA LEU A 5 43.45 9.96 -15.64
C LEU A 5 42.49 9.31 -16.62
N ASP A 6 42.23 8.03 -16.40
CA ASP A 6 41.27 7.28 -17.23
C ASP A 6 39.83 7.64 -16.83
N PRO A 7 38.91 7.72 -17.80
CA PRO A 7 37.49 7.91 -17.50
C PRO A 7 36.90 6.67 -16.79
N PRO A 8 35.79 6.83 -16.08
CA PRO A 8 35.07 5.68 -15.50
C PRO A 8 34.82 4.56 -16.49
N SER A 9 35.07 3.33 -16.08
CA SER A 9 35.00 2.12 -16.93
C SER A 9 34.41 0.95 -16.17
N ASN A 10 34.11 -0.15 -16.87
CA ASN A 10 33.54 -1.37 -16.32
C ASN A 10 32.29 -1.11 -15.47
N LEU A 11 31.33 -0.34 -16.05
CA LEU A 11 30.10 0.03 -15.39
C LEU A 11 29.19 -1.20 -15.20
N GLU A 12 28.79 -1.46 -13.96
CA GLU A 12 27.69 -2.34 -13.59
C GLU A 12 26.58 -1.46 -12.98
N VAL A 13 25.46 -1.37 -13.67
CA VAL A 13 24.31 -0.54 -13.27
C VAL A 13 23.15 -1.43 -12.90
N THR A 14 22.56 -1.19 -11.74
CA THR A 14 21.33 -1.83 -11.29
C THR A 14 20.26 -0.75 -11.12
N ILE A 15 19.12 -0.92 -11.78
CA ILE A 15 17.96 -0.03 -11.68
C ILE A 15 16.76 -0.90 -11.31
N GLU A 16 16.12 -0.62 -10.17
CA GLU A 16 15.04 -1.45 -9.64
C GLU A 16 13.93 -0.58 -9.06
N ASN A 17 12.66 -0.98 -9.29
CA ASN A 17 11.55 -0.41 -8.54
C ASN A 17 11.65 -0.84 -7.08
N ASP A 18 11.42 0.09 -6.15
CA ASP A 18 11.29 -0.25 -4.74
C ASP A 18 10.04 -1.12 -4.52
N THR A 19 10.15 -2.13 -3.66
CA THR A 19 9.06 -3.09 -3.40
C THR A 19 8.14 -2.66 -2.27
N THR A 20 8.49 -1.59 -1.57
CA THR A 20 7.78 -1.09 -0.37
C THR A 20 7.28 0.34 -0.51
N THR A 21 7.88 1.12 -1.39
CA THR A 21 7.52 2.51 -1.66
C THR A 21 7.10 2.65 -3.12
N SER A 22 5.87 3.07 -3.32
CA SER A 22 5.27 3.22 -4.66
C SER A 22 6.00 4.29 -5.47
N LYS A 23 6.23 4.02 -6.75
CA LYS A 23 6.86 4.95 -7.71
C LYS A 23 8.26 5.39 -7.28
N GLN A 24 8.95 4.60 -6.47
CA GLN A 24 10.34 4.79 -6.11
C GLN A 24 11.23 3.86 -6.93
N VAL A 25 12.33 4.40 -7.43
CA VAL A 25 13.36 3.64 -8.16
C VAL A 25 14.70 3.79 -7.45
N ASN A 26 15.36 2.69 -7.22
CA ASN A 26 16.66 2.59 -6.59
C ASN A 26 17.71 2.31 -7.67
N VAL A 27 18.75 3.14 -7.73
CA VAL A 27 19.84 3.03 -8.70
C VAL A 27 21.15 2.84 -7.98
N THR A 28 21.88 1.79 -8.31
CA THR A 28 23.22 1.51 -7.79
C THR A 28 24.20 1.36 -8.94
N VAL A 29 25.37 1.96 -8.81
CA VAL A 29 26.43 1.90 -9.80
C VAL A 29 27.71 1.40 -9.16
N ILE A 30 28.35 0.40 -9.81
CA ILE A 30 29.72 -0.03 -9.55
C ILE A 30 30.54 0.29 -10.80
N ALA A 31 31.70 0.87 -10.65
CA ALA A 31 32.58 1.22 -11.76
C ALA A 31 34.03 1.37 -11.29
N GLU A 32 34.99 1.15 -12.22
CA GLU A 32 36.40 1.43 -12.01
C GLU A 32 36.70 2.90 -12.37
N ASP A 33 37.71 3.49 -11.74
CA ASP A 33 38.15 4.88 -11.92
C ASP A 33 37.03 5.93 -11.70
N ALA A 34 36.01 5.57 -10.90
CA ALA A 34 34.85 6.37 -10.59
C ALA A 34 34.81 6.78 -9.11
N VAL A 35 34.15 7.90 -8.82
CA VAL A 35 33.97 8.45 -7.46
C VAL A 35 32.50 8.53 -7.10
N ASN A 36 31.70 9.15 -7.96
CA ASN A 36 30.26 9.34 -7.78
C ASN A 36 29.53 9.24 -9.12
N PHE A 37 28.22 9.24 -9.04
CA PHE A 37 27.36 9.28 -10.21
C PHE A 37 26.16 10.20 -9.94
N ASP A 38 25.64 10.79 -11.01
CA ASP A 38 24.41 11.56 -11.04
C ASP A 38 23.36 10.80 -11.82
N VAL A 39 22.14 10.71 -11.27
CA VAL A 39 21.00 10.06 -11.92
C VAL A 39 19.96 11.10 -12.26
N TYR A 40 19.60 11.17 -13.53
CA TYR A 40 18.51 12.00 -14.05
C TYR A 40 17.28 11.13 -14.28
N SER A 41 16.16 11.50 -13.67
CA SER A 41 14.94 10.70 -13.62
C SER A 41 14.21 10.53 -14.94
N GLY A 42 14.46 11.41 -15.92
CA GLY A 42 13.67 11.47 -17.16
C GLY A 42 12.29 12.08 -16.99
N GLN A 43 11.90 12.53 -15.79
CA GLN A 43 10.62 13.22 -15.57
C GLN A 43 10.60 14.57 -16.28
N THR A 44 9.49 14.88 -16.93
CA THR A 44 9.32 16.15 -17.66
C THR A 44 9.44 17.35 -16.73
N GLY A 45 10.40 18.23 -17.03
CA GLY A 45 10.64 19.46 -16.25
C GLY A 45 11.58 19.26 -15.07
N ASP A 46 11.97 18.03 -14.73
CA ASP A 46 12.97 17.73 -13.71
C ASP A 46 14.33 17.47 -14.37
N ASN A 47 15.25 18.43 -14.22
CA ASN A 47 16.62 18.31 -14.70
C ASN A 47 17.62 18.25 -13.53
N THR A 48 17.15 18.06 -12.32
CA THR A 48 18.01 18.02 -11.12
C THR A 48 18.40 16.56 -10.87
N PRO A 49 19.70 16.22 -10.94
CA PRO A 49 20.10 14.85 -10.67
C PRO A 49 20.09 14.52 -9.19
N VAL A 50 19.89 13.26 -8.88
CA VAL A 50 20.21 12.66 -7.59
C VAL A 50 21.64 12.14 -7.65
N THR A 51 22.50 12.60 -6.75
CA THR A 51 23.91 12.20 -6.69
C THR A 51 24.15 11.16 -5.60
N ALA A 52 24.90 10.11 -5.91
CA ALA A 52 25.38 9.13 -4.94
C ALA A 52 26.83 8.75 -5.21
N ASN A 53 27.54 8.21 -4.22
CA ASN A 53 28.88 7.66 -4.40
C ASN A 53 28.80 6.25 -5.03
N ILE A 54 29.86 5.85 -5.70
CA ILE A 54 29.97 4.49 -6.24
C ILE A 54 29.75 3.46 -5.12
N GLY A 55 28.87 2.49 -5.38
CA GLY A 55 28.44 1.46 -4.42
C GLY A 55 27.33 1.88 -3.46
N GLU A 56 26.92 3.16 -3.45
CA GLU A 56 25.74 3.63 -2.74
C GLU A 56 24.50 3.65 -3.65
N THR A 57 23.32 3.76 -3.07
CA THR A 57 22.05 3.79 -3.80
C THR A 57 21.57 5.25 -3.94
N ALA A 58 21.34 5.68 -5.17
CA ALA A 58 20.55 6.87 -5.47
C ALA A 58 19.07 6.50 -5.49
N VAL A 59 18.24 7.28 -4.79
CA VAL A 59 16.81 7.04 -4.66
C VAL A 59 16.06 8.11 -5.44
N LEU A 60 15.30 7.69 -6.45
CA LEU A 60 14.45 8.55 -7.26
C LEU A 60 12.98 8.37 -6.85
N GLN A 61 12.26 9.47 -6.66
CA GLN A 61 10.82 9.45 -6.44
C GLN A 61 10.11 10.04 -7.66
N TYR A 62 9.16 9.29 -8.22
CA TYR A 62 8.36 9.70 -9.38
C TYR A 62 6.97 10.17 -8.96
N GLU A 63 6.45 11.16 -9.67
CA GLU A 63 5.07 11.63 -9.47
C GLU A 63 4.06 10.62 -10.02
N ASN A 64 4.36 10.02 -11.17
CA ASN A 64 3.49 9.08 -11.86
C ASN A 64 4.24 7.79 -12.20
N ALA A 65 3.52 6.66 -12.20
CA ALA A 65 3.98 5.44 -12.83
C ALA A 65 3.99 5.60 -14.36
N GLY A 66 4.89 4.90 -15.04
CA GLY A 66 5.01 4.98 -16.49
C GLY A 66 6.40 4.64 -16.98
N LEU A 67 6.66 4.90 -18.26
CA LEU A 67 7.96 4.67 -18.91
C LEU A 67 8.82 5.94 -18.87
N TYR A 68 10.07 5.79 -18.47
CA TYR A 68 11.03 6.88 -18.34
C TYR A 68 12.40 6.48 -18.87
N ASP A 69 13.09 7.43 -19.51
CA ASP A 69 14.48 7.27 -19.91
C ASP A 69 15.39 7.77 -18.79
N ILE A 70 16.01 6.84 -18.06
CA ILE A 70 16.88 7.16 -16.93
C ILE A 70 18.29 7.33 -17.44
N THR A 71 18.88 8.49 -17.21
CA THR A 71 20.27 8.78 -17.59
C THR A 71 21.17 8.81 -16.36
N ILE A 72 22.28 8.10 -16.43
CA ILE A 72 23.30 8.04 -15.37
C ILE A 72 24.61 8.60 -15.91
N GLU A 73 25.13 9.62 -15.25
CA GLU A 73 26.44 10.19 -15.54
C GLU A 73 27.43 9.79 -14.45
N VAL A 74 28.40 8.94 -14.80
CA VAL A 74 29.41 8.44 -13.86
C VAL A 74 30.66 9.30 -13.95
N LYS A 75 31.12 9.79 -12.80
CA LYS A 75 32.20 10.76 -12.65
C LYS A 75 33.37 10.18 -11.86
N GLY A 76 34.55 10.45 -12.34
CA GLY A 76 35.81 10.08 -11.69
C GLY A 76 36.71 11.30 -11.46
N THR A 77 38.00 11.03 -11.39
CA THR A 77 39.03 12.09 -11.32
C THR A 77 39.44 12.60 -12.69
N ALA A 78 39.04 11.92 -13.77
CA ALA A 78 39.20 12.40 -15.14
C ALA A 78 38.21 13.52 -15.45
N ILE A 79 38.55 14.37 -16.46
CA ILE A 79 37.63 15.39 -16.97
C ILE A 79 36.46 14.76 -17.72
N GLN A 80 36.70 13.59 -18.35
CA GLN A 80 35.72 12.89 -19.14
C GLN A 80 34.87 12.00 -18.23
N THR A 81 33.54 12.07 -18.40
CA THR A 81 32.56 11.24 -17.71
C THR A 81 32.07 10.11 -18.63
N THR A 82 31.46 9.10 -18.03
CA THR A 82 30.84 7.99 -18.77
C THR A 82 29.35 7.96 -18.51
N PHE A 83 28.57 7.77 -19.56
CA PHE A 83 27.09 7.76 -19.49
C PHE A 83 26.54 6.36 -19.69
N PHE A 84 25.47 6.07 -18.98
CA PHE A 84 24.57 4.94 -19.20
C PHE A 84 23.15 5.48 -19.35
N ILE A 85 22.37 4.92 -20.26
CA ILE A 85 20.97 5.28 -20.48
C ILE A 85 20.17 3.99 -20.47
N GLU A 86 19.16 3.93 -19.61
CA GLU A 86 18.10 2.92 -19.64
C GLU A 86 16.88 3.56 -20.29
N GLU A 87 16.55 3.10 -21.48
CA GLU A 87 15.37 3.58 -22.24
C GLU A 87 14.13 2.80 -21.78
N ASP A 88 12.99 3.50 -21.72
CA ASP A 88 11.68 2.91 -21.42
C ASP A 88 11.63 2.12 -20.11
N PHE A 89 12.38 2.51 -19.07
CA PHE A 89 12.27 1.88 -17.76
C PHE A 89 10.87 2.07 -17.19
N GLU A 90 10.19 0.97 -16.84
CA GLU A 90 8.84 0.99 -16.30
C GLU A 90 8.87 1.28 -14.78
N VAL A 91 8.50 2.49 -14.41
CA VAL A 91 8.25 2.87 -13.00
C VAL A 91 6.89 2.36 -12.59
N THR A 92 6.84 1.55 -11.54
CA THR A 92 5.62 0.88 -11.10
C THR A 92 4.98 1.53 -9.89
N GLU A 93 3.65 1.38 -9.77
CA GLU A 93 2.87 1.79 -8.62
C GLU A 93 2.44 0.56 -7.82
N ILE A 94 2.52 0.65 -6.48
CA ILE A 94 2.07 -0.42 -5.58
C ILE A 94 0.57 -0.25 -5.35
N LEU A 95 -0.22 -1.13 -5.98
CA LEU A 95 -1.69 -1.11 -5.92
C LEU A 95 -2.27 -2.20 -5.01
N ALA A 96 -1.42 -2.94 -4.30
CA ALA A 96 -1.81 -3.97 -3.35
C ALA A 96 -0.71 -4.14 -2.29
N PRO A 97 -1.04 -4.58 -1.06
CA PRO A 97 -0.02 -4.86 -0.06
C PRO A 97 0.90 -6.00 -0.51
N THR A 98 2.17 -5.90 -0.19
CA THR A 98 3.21 -6.91 -0.48
C THR A 98 3.48 -7.83 0.71
N VAL A 99 2.95 -7.48 1.87
CA VAL A 99 3.05 -8.24 3.12
C VAL A 99 1.64 -8.56 3.64
N ALA A 100 1.53 -9.67 4.37
CA ALA A 100 0.29 -10.09 5.02
C ALA A 100 -0.27 -9.01 5.96
N ALA A 101 -1.59 -9.05 6.20
CA ALA A 101 -2.23 -8.20 7.20
C ALA A 101 -1.66 -8.46 8.61
N PRO A 102 -1.76 -7.50 9.53
CA PRO A 102 -1.44 -7.74 10.94
C PRO A 102 -2.27 -8.89 11.51
N THR A 103 -1.68 -9.63 12.45
CA THR A 103 -2.47 -10.62 13.20
C THR A 103 -3.44 -9.89 14.11
N PRO A 104 -4.75 -10.18 14.05
CA PRO A 104 -5.73 -9.52 14.90
C PRO A 104 -5.46 -9.78 16.38
N PRO A 105 -5.95 -8.92 17.29
CA PRO A 105 -5.76 -9.09 18.72
C PRO A 105 -6.25 -10.46 19.21
N ALA A 106 -5.45 -11.08 20.10
CA ALA A 106 -5.81 -12.37 20.65
C ALA A 106 -7.02 -12.26 21.60
N ARG A 107 -8.11 -12.96 21.28
CA ARG A 107 -9.35 -13.03 22.03
C ARG A 107 -9.72 -14.51 22.27
N GLN A 108 -10.55 -14.78 23.26
CA GLN A 108 -11.12 -16.12 23.38
C GLN A 108 -12.11 -16.34 22.21
N PRO A 109 -12.08 -17.49 21.51
CA PRO A 109 -12.94 -17.72 20.35
C PRO A 109 -14.43 -17.53 20.60
N GLY A 110 -14.91 -17.77 21.85
CA GLY A 110 -16.31 -17.57 22.23
C GLY A 110 -16.72 -16.09 22.41
N ASP A 111 -15.74 -15.20 22.48
CA ASP A 111 -15.95 -13.76 22.67
C ASP A 111 -15.76 -12.99 21.34
N VAL A 112 -15.75 -13.69 20.21
CA VAL A 112 -15.52 -13.09 18.88
C VAL A 112 -16.65 -13.44 17.94
N VAL A 113 -17.21 -12.42 17.29
CA VAL A 113 -18.02 -12.53 16.08
C VAL A 113 -17.13 -12.11 14.91
N SER A 114 -16.68 -13.08 14.12
CA SER A 114 -15.80 -12.83 12.99
C SER A 114 -16.58 -12.84 11.67
N ILE A 115 -16.48 -11.75 10.92
CA ILE A 115 -17.02 -11.64 9.56
C ILE A 115 -16.00 -12.19 8.55
N PHE A 116 -14.73 -11.82 8.72
CA PHE A 116 -13.63 -12.26 7.87
C PHE A 116 -12.33 -12.27 8.67
N SER A 117 -11.71 -13.44 8.79
CA SER A 117 -10.44 -13.63 9.48
C SER A 117 -9.85 -14.98 9.15
N ASP A 118 -8.52 -15.07 9.09
CA ASP A 118 -7.79 -16.34 9.07
C ASP A 118 -7.50 -16.89 10.49
N THR A 119 -7.67 -16.05 11.51
CA THR A 119 -7.41 -16.41 12.91
C THR A 119 -8.64 -16.97 13.60
N TYR A 120 -9.84 -16.46 13.27
CA TYR A 120 -11.10 -16.81 13.92
C TYR A 120 -12.06 -17.52 12.96
N ASN A 121 -13.02 -18.27 13.51
CA ASN A 121 -14.07 -18.88 12.71
C ASN A 121 -15.06 -17.81 12.25
N ASN A 122 -15.16 -17.64 10.94
CA ASN A 122 -16.09 -16.69 10.36
C ASN A 122 -17.52 -17.16 10.46
N ILE A 123 -18.45 -16.24 10.75
CA ILE A 123 -19.88 -16.50 10.70
C ILE A 123 -20.34 -16.66 9.25
N THR A 124 -21.49 -17.28 9.05
CA THR A 124 -22.10 -17.36 7.73
C THR A 124 -22.67 -15.98 7.35
N LEU A 125 -22.35 -15.52 6.14
CA LEU A 125 -22.92 -14.31 5.57
C LEU A 125 -24.06 -14.69 4.64
N ASP A 126 -25.21 -14.02 4.76
CA ASP A 126 -26.38 -14.23 3.90
C ASP A 126 -26.17 -13.59 2.52
N GLU A 127 -25.52 -12.42 2.49
CA GLU A 127 -25.16 -11.73 1.24
C GLU A 127 -23.81 -11.00 1.39
N PHE A 128 -22.87 -11.29 0.46
CA PHE A 128 -21.55 -10.68 0.41
C PHE A 128 -20.91 -10.80 -0.98
N PRO A 129 -20.50 -9.72 -1.65
CA PRO A 129 -21.03 -8.35 -1.43
C PRO A 129 -22.55 -8.34 -1.67
N THR A 130 -23.26 -7.38 -1.08
CA THR A 130 -24.69 -7.22 -1.42
C THR A 130 -24.85 -6.80 -2.88
N SER A 131 -26.00 -7.12 -3.49
CA SER A 131 -26.32 -6.77 -4.87
C SER A 131 -26.38 -5.26 -5.14
N TRP A 132 -26.50 -4.46 -4.08
CA TRP A 132 -26.53 -3.01 -4.10
C TRP A 132 -25.20 -2.36 -3.67
N SER A 133 -24.13 -3.14 -3.42
CA SER A 133 -22.79 -2.61 -3.14
C SER A 133 -22.22 -1.84 -4.33
N GLY A 134 -21.55 -0.73 -4.05
CA GLY A 134 -20.77 0.06 -5.00
C GLY A 134 -19.28 -0.33 -4.95
N ALA A 135 -18.97 -1.61 -5.13
CA ALA A 135 -17.62 -2.13 -5.14
C ALA A 135 -17.50 -3.38 -6.00
N SER A 136 -16.32 -3.59 -6.60
CA SER A 136 -15.96 -4.87 -7.23
C SER A 136 -15.11 -5.65 -6.24
N PHE A 137 -15.53 -6.88 -5.93
CA PHE A 137 -14.87 -7.77 -4.99
C PHE A 137 -14.04 -8.85 -5.68
N GLN A 138 -12.86 -9.10 -5.14
CA GLN A 138 -12.00 -10.23 -5.51
C GLN A 138 -11.37 -10.83 -4.24
N ALA A 139 -11.56 -12.12 -4.02
CA ALA A 139 -10.79 -12.85 -3.04
C ALA A 139 -9.36 -13.02 -3.56
N THR A 140 -8.38 -12.70 -2.73
CA THR A 140 -6.95 -12.84 -3.06
C THR A 140 -6.16 -13.29 -1.84
N THR A 141 -4.89 -13.61 -2.03
CA THR A 141 -3.98 -13.98 -0.94
C THR A 141 -2.68 -13.17 -1.05
N ILE A 142 -2.15 -12.78 0.10
CA ILE A 142 -0.84 -12.17 0.25
C ILE A 142 0.02 -13.12 1.09
N GLY A 143 0.93 -13.83 0.44
CA GLY A 143 1.59 -14.97 1.10
C GLY A 143 0.58 -16.08 1.39
N SER A 144 0.34 -16.38 2.66
CA SER A 144 -0.67 -17.34 3.13
C SER A 144 -1.94 -16.68 3.70
N ASP A 145 -2.00 -15.36 3.74
CA ASP A 145 -3.08 -14.58 4.33
C ASP A 145 -4.17 -14.30 3.29
N ASN A 146 -5.43 -14.57 3.64
CA ASN A 146 -6.57 -14.26 2.78
C ASN A 146 -6.97 -12.80 2.92
N VAL A 147 -7.20 -12.14 1.79
CA VAL A 147 -7.51 -10.72 1.72
C VAL A 147 -8.74 -10.47 0.84
N MET A 148 -9.63 -9.61 1.30
CA MET A 148 -10.71 -9.04 0.49
C MET A 148 -10.16 -7.85 -0.31
N ARG A 149 -10.00 -8.01 -1.62
CA ARG A 149 -9.64 -6.91 -2.50
C ARG A 149 -10.89 -6.24 -3.05
N LEU A 150 -11.06 -4.97 -2.77
CA LEU A 150 -12.15 -4.14 -3.27
C LEU A 150 -11.59 -3.12 -4.26
N THR A 151 -12.22 -2.98 -5.42
CA THR A 151 -11.88 -1.96 -6.42
C THR A 151 -13.13 -1.20 -6.83
N ASN A 152 -12.99 0.01 -7.38
CA ASN A 152 -14.10 0.92 -7.66
C ASN A 152 -14.99 1.10 -6.42
N PHE A 153 -14.35 1.25 -5.27
CA PHE A 153 -14.99 1.21 -3.97
C PHE A 153 -15.69 2.54 -3.66
N ASP A 154 -16.99 2.48 -3.53
CA ASP A 154 -17.86 3.52 -2.95
C ASP A 154 -18.35 3.04 -1.59
N PHE A 155 -19.00 1.87 -1.53
CA PHE A 155 -19.35 1.21 -0.29
C PHE A 155 -19.50 -0.31 -0.47
N LEU A 156 -19.34 -1.05 0.62
CA LEU A 156 -19.52 -2.50 0.69
C LEU A 156 -20.62 -2.85 1.68
N GLY A 157 -21.68 -3.48 1.19
CA GLY A 157 -22.71 -4.06 2.04
C GLY A 157 -22.39 -5.50 2.38
N ILE A 158 -22.55 -5.85 3.66
CA ILE A 158 -22.42 -7.22 4.18
C ILE A 158 -23.68 -7.51 5.00
N VAL A 159 -24.39 -8.59 4.68
CA VAL A 159 -25.56 -9.04 5.45
C VAL A 159 -25.24 -10.33 6.16
N THR A 160 -25.34 -10.31 7.47
CA THR A 160 -24.99 -11.44 8.32
C THR A 160 -26.19 -12.35 8.62
N ASN A 161 -27.39 -11.79 8.76
CA ASN A 161 -28.60 -12.58 8.99
C ASN A 161 -29.85 -11.72 8.70
N TYR A 162 -30.56 -12.00 7.61
CA TYR A 162 -31.78 -11.27 7.21
C TYR A 162 -32.96 -11.40 8.19
N GLY A 163 -32.96 -12.45 9.00
CA GLY A 163 -34.12 -12.75 9.86
C GLY A 163 -34.04 -12.17 11.26
N SER A 164 -32.90 -12.27 11.92
CA SER A 164 -32.72 -11.95 13.33
C SER A 164 -31.48 -11.12 13.66
N GLY A 165 -30.66 -10.84 12.66
CA GLY A 165 -29.37 -10.18 12.89
C GLY A 165 -28.39 -11.04 13.68
N VAL A 166 -27.28 -10.46 14.07
CA VAL A 166 -26.29 -11.02 14.97
C VAL A 166 -26.29 -10.18 16.25
N ASP A 167 -26.42 -10.82 17.40
CA ASP A 167 -26.38 -10.15 18.69
C ASP A 167 -24.94 -9.65 18.99
N LEU A 168 -24.75 -8.35 19.00
CA LEU A 168 -23.50 -7.68 19.32
C LEU A 168 -23.50 -7.02 20.71
N SER A 169 -24.56 -7.20 21.52
CA SER A 169 -24.74 -6.52 22.81
C SER A 169 -23.64 -6.79 23.85
N GLN A 170 -22.87 -7.87 23.66
CA GLN A 170 -21.75 -8.22 24.52
C GLN A 170 -20.37 -7.86 23.91
N MET A 171 -20.36 -7.32 22.70
CA MET A 171 -19.12 -6.90 22.07
C MET A 171 -18.67 -5.54 22.61
N GLN A 172 -17.40 -5.39 22.86
CA GLN A 172 -16.81 -4.16 23.39
C GLN A 172 -16.08 -3.36 22.32
N THR A 173 -15.46 -4.05 21.38
CA THR A 173 -14.69 -3.42 20.30
C THR A 173 -14.97 -4.10 18.97
N MET A 174 -14.93 -3.32 17.90
CA MET A 174 -14.81 -3.80 16.53
C MET A 174 -13.36 -3.66 16.08
N HIS A 175 -12.80 -4.73 15.50
CA HIS A 175 -11.46 -4.72 14.92
C HIS A 175 -11.53 -4.82 13.41
N ILE A 176 -10.75 -3.99 12.72
CA ILE A 176 -10.61 -4.01 11.27
C ILE A 176 -9.17 -3.71 10.86
N ASP A 177 -8.62 -4.57 10.00
CA ASP A 177 -7.38 -4.31 9.28
C ASP A 177 -7.70 -3.90 7.85
N TYR A 178 -7.14 -2.79 7.39
CA TYR A 178 -7.29 -2.35 6.01
C TYR A 178 -5.99 -1.81 5.44
N TRP A 179 -5.89 -1.87 4.12
CA TRP A 179 -4.81 -1.26 3.36
C TRP A 179 -5.40 -0.52 2.15
N VAL A 180 -4.88 0.66 1.85
CA VAL A 180 -5.23 1.43 0.65
C VAL A 180 -3.97 1.85 -0.09
N PRO A 181 -4.00 1.91 -1.45
CA PRO A 181 -2.86 2.36 -2.24
C PRO A 181 -2.55 3.84 -1.98
N GLU A 182 -1.31 4.23 -2.26
CA GLU A 182 -0.92 5.64 -2.21
C GLU A 182 -1.80 6.49 -3.13
N GLY A 183 -2.03 7.74 -2.73
CA GLY A 183 -2.91 8.67 -3.45
C GLY A 183 -4.39 8.58 -3.03
N VAL A 184 -4.81 7.57 -2.27
CA VAL A 184 -6.13 7.53 -1.64
C VAL A 184 -6.11 8.41 -0.38
N THR A 185 -6.94 9.44 -0.37
CA THR A 185 -7.07 10.41 0.74
C THR A 185 -8.45 10.42 1.38
N GLN A 186 -9.36 9.56 0.88
CA GLN A 186 -10.71 9.47 1.38
C GLN A 186 -10.72 8.72 2.71
N ASP A 187 -11.28 9.32 3.75
CA ASP A 187 -11.46 8.65 5.03
C ASP A 187 -12.49 7.53 4.90
N LEU A 188 -12.23 6.44 5.62
CA LEU A 188 -13.10 5.26 5.65
C LEU A 188 -13.98 5.27 6.89
N GLU A 189 -15.18 4.74 6.73
CA GLU A 189 -16.19 4.64 7.79
C GLU A 189 -16.78 3.22 7.81
N VAL A 190 -17.22 2.81 8.99
CA VAL A 190 -18.01 1.59 9.18
C VAL A 190 -19.40 1.99 9.65
N LYS A 191 -20.43 1.45 8.97
CA LYS A 191 -21.82 1.58 9.38
C LYS A 191 -22.33 0.24 9.91
N ILE A 192 -22.95 0.26 11.07
CA ILE A 192 -23.77 -0.85 11.58
C ILE A 192 -25.24 -0.53 11.35
N VAL A 193 -26.01 -1.51 10.87
CA VAL A 193 -27.45 -1.39 10.66
C VAL A 193 -28.15 -2.48 11.44
N ASN A 194 -29.06 -2.08 12.33
CA ASN A 194 -29.97 -2.99 13.02
C ASN A 194 -31.17 -3.30 12.11
N THR A 195 -31.26 -4.51 11.63
CA THR A 195 -32.33 -4.93 10.71
C THR A 195 -33.69 -5.14 11.40
N VAL A 196 -33.73 -5.16 12.73
CA VAL A 196 -34.96 -5.38 13.50
C VAL A 196 -35.82 -4.10 13.59
N ASP A 197 -35.20 -2.96 13.86
CA ASP A 197 -35.88 -1.67 14.01
C ASP A 197 -35.46 -0.61 12.96
N GLY A 198 -34.47 -0.93 12.14
CA GLY A 198 -33.95 -0.03 11.11
C GLY A 198 -33.03 1.05 11.65
N GLY A 199 -32.57 0.93 12.90
CA GLY A 199 -31.56 1.82 13.48
C GLY A 199 -30.21 1.65 12.78
N GLU A 200 -29.48 2.74 12.64
CA GLU A 200 -28.12 2.72 12.07
C GLU A 200 -27.21 3.73 12.75
N ASP A 201 -25.92 3.40 12.79
CA ASP A 201 -24.89 4.33 13.24
C ASP A 201 -23.59 4.12 12.48
N ILE A 202 -22.73 5.16 12.47
CA ILE A 202 -21.50 5.21 11.70
C ILE A 202 -20.35 5.59 12.63
N ALA A 203 -19.27 4.82 12.55
CA ALA A 203 -17.99 5.16 13.18
C ALA A 203 -16.91 5.40 12.12
N SER A 204 -16.06 6.40 12.35
CA SER A 204 -14.92 6.71 11.49
C SER A 204 -13.76 5.76 11.81
N LEU A 205 -13.03 5.32 10.75
CA LEU A 205 -11.76 4.62 10.92
C LEU A 205 -10.57 5.58 11.15
N GLY A 206 -10.85 6.87 11.34
CA GLY A 206 -9.84 7.91 11.44
C GLY A 206 -9.31 8.36 10.08
N SER A 207 -8.27 9.18 10.10
CA SER A 207 -7.65 9.65 8.87
C SER A 207 -6.93 8.52 8.15
N THR A 208 -7.23 8.37 6.86
CA THR A 208 -6.64 7.33 6.02
C THR A 208 -5.13 7.47 5.89
N VAL A 209 -4.41 6.39 6.20
CA VAL A 209 -2.96 6.26 5.96
C VAL A 209 -2.77 5.25 4.83
N ALA A 210 -2.32 5.76 3.68
CA ALA A 210 -2.12 4.97 2.48
C ALA A 210 -0.74 4.27 2.44
N GLY A 211 -0.62 3.20 1.63
CA GLY A 211 0.63 2.48 1.41
C GLY A 211 1.05 1.53 2.54
N SER A 212 0.28 1.43 3.61
CA SER A 212 0.57 0.54 4.74
C SER A 212 -0.71 -0.03 5.35
N TRP A 213 -0.61 -1.23 5.96
CA TRP A 213 -1.70 -1.78 6.74
C TRP A 213 -2.03 -0.90 7.94
N GLN A 214 -3.31 -0.67 8.13
CA GLN A 214 -3.87 0.00 9.29
C GLN A 214 -4.68 -1.02 10.08
N SER A 215 -4.46 -1.04 11.38
CA SER A 215 -5.11 -1.93 12.34
C SER A 215 -5.89 -1.07 13.32
N ILE A 216 -7.21 -1.06 13.21
CA ILE A 216 -8.09 -0.14 13.94
C ILE A 216 -8.96 -0.91 14.91
N GLU A 217 -9.02 -0.45 16.15
CA GLU A 217 -9.98 -0.86 17.16
C GLU A 217 -10.97 0.29 17.38
N ILE A 218 -12.26 0.03 17.19
CA ILE A 218 -13.36 0.96 17.43
C ILE A 218 -14.09 0.48 18.67
N ASP A 219 -14.30 1.36 19.64
CA ASP A 219 -15.15 1.07 20.78
C ASP A 219 -16.60 0.93 20.30
N MET A 220 -17.32 -0.11 20.73
CA MET A 220 -18.72 -0.29 20.36
C MET A 220 -19.62 0.84 20.90
N GLU A 221 -19.19 1.55 21.93
CA GLU A 221 -19.86 2.76 22.43
C GLU A 221 -19.92 3.88 21.37
N GLU A 222 -19.00 3.90 20.39
CA GLU A 222 -19.05 4.87 19.29
C GLU A 222 -20.25 4.69 18.35
N PHE A 223 -20.90 3.51 18.39
CA PHE A 223 -22.11 3.23 17.62
C PHE A 223 -23.41 3.43 18.41
N GLU A 224 -23.36 4.02 19.61
CA GLU A 224 -24.54 4.20 20.47
C GLU A 224 -25.21 5.57 20.31
N ASP A 225 -24.57 6.53 19.62
CA ASP A 225 -25.06 7.90 19.47
C ASP A 225 -26.13 8.07 18.37
N GLY A 226 -26.32 7.04 17.54
CA GLY A 226 -27.28 7.05 16.44
C GLY A 226 -28.65 6.52 16.82
N THR A 227 -29.28 5.83 15.89
CA THR A 227 -30.61 5.22 16.07
C THR A 227 -30.55 3.73 16.41
N LEU A 228 -29.33 3.20 16.67
CA LEU A 228 -29.17 1.84 17.18
C LEU A 228 -29.72 1.78 18.61
N THR A 229 -30.67 0.90 18.81
CA THR A 229 -31.20 0.58 20.15
C THR A 229 -30.73 -0.79 20.57
N ASN A 230 -30.21 -0.91 21.80
CA ASN A 230 -29.82 -2.16 22.41
C ASN A 230 -30.98 -3.14 22.59
#